data_52c214148aa29182d339fa63f5cfdd7e
#
_entry.id   52c214148aa29182d339fa63f5cfdd7e
#
_cell.length_a   1.000
_cell.length_b   1.000
_cell.length_c   1.000
_cell.angle_alpha   90.00
_cell.angle_beta   90.00
_cell.angle_gamma   90.00
#
_symmetry.space_group_name_H-M   'P 1'
#
loop_
_entity.id
_entity.type
_entity.pdbx_description
1 polymer ?
#
loop_
_entity_poly.entity_id
_entity_poly.type
_entity_poly.pdbx_seq_one_letter_code
_entity_poly.pdbx_strand_id
1 'polypeptide(L)'
;MAIGHMNISQRGIDFIKAHEGFRAQSYKCLVTEKYFTIGYGHNGPDVKLGQVITKAQGEALLKQDLERFVAAVNRYDYHYDFNQNEFDSLVSFTFNLGEGCLCQLTDNMRRSKAEIAEKMLLYCNSGGNRIPGLVQRRKDERAYFLLGEASPTPEPKYSIAVPTLRRRCKGDKVKILQKNLNDMFGSGLAVDGDFGAKTKAAVEFMQDALGITIDGIYGPKSCEALTRLAKERGYNI
;
A
#
# COMPACT_ATOMS: atom_id res chain seq x y z
N MET A 1 -19.80 2.41 -4.18
CA MET A 1 -19.29 1.11 -3.70
C MET A 1 -19.00 1.28 -2.22
N ALA A 2 -19.48 0.38 -1.38
CA ALA A 2 -19.19 0.43 0.06
C ALA A 2 -17.66 0.27 0.22
N ILE A 3 -17.04 1.24 0.87
CA ILE A 3 -15.62 1.19 1.21
C ILE A 3 -15.47 0.03 2.20
N GLY A 4 -14.78 -1.04 1.79
CA GLY A 4 -14.52 -2.18 2.64
C GLY A 4 -13.66 -1.75 3.82
N HIS A 5 -14.20 -1.82 5.03
CA HIS A 5 -13.39 -1.64 6.23
C HIS A 5 -12.45 -2.83 6.34
N MET A 6 -11.15 -2.57 6.31
CA MET A 6 -10.12 -3.58 6.57
C MET A 6 -10.07 -3.92 8.06
N ASN A 7 -9.71 -5.15 8.35
CA ASN A 7 -9.36 -5.60 9.70
C ASN A 7 -7.89 -6.01 9.72
N ILE A 8 -7.27 -5.91 10.90
CA ILE A 8 -5.92 -6.44 11.07
C ILE A 8 -5.92 -7.95 10.88
N SER A 9 -4.96 -8.47 10.11
CA SER A 9 -4.83 -9.90 9.90
C SER A 9 -4.23 -10.60 11.13
N GLN A 10 -4.38 -11.95 11.22
CA GLN A 10 -3.70 -12.72 12.26
C GLN A 10 -2.17 -12.55 12.18
N ARG A 11 -1.61 -12.44 10.97
CA ARG A 11 -0.19 -12.15 10.75
C ARG A 11 0.22 -10.79 11.32
N GLY A 12 -0.61 -9.76 11.15
CA GLY A 12 -0.40 -8.43 11.76
C GLY A 12 -0.43 -8.48 13.28
N ILE A 13 -1.37 -9.25 13.87
CA ILE A 13 -1.44 -9.46 15.31
C ILE A 13 -0.18 -10.17 15.81
N ASP A 14 0.28 -11.24 15.12
CA ASP A 14 1.48 -11.99 15.49
C ASP A 14 2.75 -11.13 15.36
N PHE A 15 2.80 -10.25 14.35
CA PHE A 15 3.86 -9.26 14.20
C PHE A 15 3.93 -8.29 15.40
N ILE A 16 2.80 -7.74 15.82
CA ILE A 16 2.74 -6.85 17.00
C ILE A 16 3.13 -7.62 18.27
N LYS A 17 2.63 -8.83 18.49
CA LYS A 17 2.98 -9.69 19.63
C LYS A 17 4.49 -9.94 19.74
N ALA A 18 5.17 -10.11 18.60
CA ALA A 18 6.62 -10.30 18.57
C ALA A 18 7.41 -9.09 19.08
N HIS A 19 6.89 -7.88 18.83
CA HIS A 19 7.52 -6.62 19.30
C HIS A 19 7.19 -6.26 20.73
N GLU A 20 5.96 -6.56 21.20
CA GLU A 20 5.51 -6.18 22.56
C GLU A 20 6.00 -7.15 23.64
N GLY A 21 6.17 -8.41 23.30
CA GLY A 21 6.43 -9.47 24.27
C GLY A 21 5.20 -9.78 25.13
N PHE A 22 5.21 -10.94 25.81
CA PHE A 22 4.09 -11.38 26.65
C PHE A 22 4.49 -11.44 28.12
N ARG A 23 3.70 -10.79 28.98
CA ARG A 23 3.80 -10.91 30.44
C ARG A 23 2.51 -11.47 31.02
N ALA A 24 2.58 -12.70 31.55
CA ALA A 24 1.43 -13.40 32.12
C ALA A 24 0.88 -12.70 33.36
N GLN A 25 1.76 -12.16 34.21
CA GLN A 25 1.41 -11.51 35.47
C GLN A 25 1.43 -9.98 35.32
N SER A 26 0.46 -9.35 35.96
CA SER A 26 0.36 -7.88 35.97
C SER A 26 1.57 -7.22 36.63
N TYR A 27 2.00 -6.09 36.07
CA TYR A 27 3.15 -5.32 36.54
C TYR A 27 2.92 -3.82 36.36
N LYS A 28 3.81 -3.02 36.95
CA LYS A 28 3.96 -1.60 36.67
C LYS A 28 5.38 -1.33 36.18
N CYS A 29 5.53 -0.56 35.12
CA CYS A 29 6.85 -0.11 34.66
C CYS A 29 7.40 0.97 35.61
N LEU A 30 6.52 1.88 36.07
CA LEU A 30 6.83 2.93 37.03
C LEU A 30 5.84 2.87 38.18
N VAL A 31 6.33 3.15 39.40
CA VAL A 31 5.48 3.21 40.62
C VAL A 31 4.37 4.27 40.50
N THR A 32 4.62 5.31 39.72
CA THR A 32 3.70 6.41 39.48
C THR A 32 2.58 6.08 38.47
N GLU A 33 2.65 4.96 37.77
CA GLU A 33 1.58 4.56 36.84
C GLU A 33 0.27 4.34 37.58
N LYS A 34 -0.81 4.89 37.03
CA LYS A 34 -2.16 4.78 37.60
C LYS A 34 -2.67 3.34 37.55
N TYR A 35 -2.43 2.64 36.47
CA TYR A 35 -2.94 1.29 36.22
C TYR A 35 -1.81 0.27 36.10
N PHE A 36 -2.15 -1.01 36.27
CA PHE A 36 -1.25 -2.12 35.99
C PHE A 36 -1.28 -2.46 34.49
N THR A 37 -0.22 -3.06 34.03
CA THR A 37 -0.07 -3.58 32.67
C THR A 37 -0.02 -5.09 32.68
N ILE A 38 -0.60 -5.77 31.68
CA ILE A 38 -0.62 -7.23 31.56
C ILE A 38 -0.61 -7.66 30.10
N GLY A 39 -0.25 -8.91 29.80
CA GLY A 39 -0.34 -9.49 28.45
C GLY A 39 0.68 -8.85 27.49
N TYR A 40 0.21 -8.34 26.40
CA TYR A 40 0.97 -7.65 25.34
C TYR A 40 0.90 -6.12 25.47
N GLY A 41 0.97 -5.63 26.70
CA GLY A 41 0.96 -4.17 26.97
C GLY A 41 -0.40 -3.59 27.30
N HIS A 42 -1.44 -4.41 27.54
CA HIS A 42 -2.74 -3.94 27.96
C HIS A 42 -2.64 -3.25 29.32
N ASN A 43 -3.05 -1.97 29.39
CA ASN A 43 -2.99 -1.11 30.58
C ASN A 43 -4.36 -0.47 30.82
N GLY A 44 -4.98 -0.78 31.96
CA GLY A 44 -6.32 -0.27 32.22
C GLY A 44 -6.78 -0.45 33.67
N PRO A 45 -7.94 0.16 34.03
CA PRO A 45 -8.53 0.04 35.36
C PRO A 45 -9.06 -1.38 35.65
N ASP A 46 -9.19 -2.21 34.66
CA ASP A 46 -9.60 -3.62 34.71
C ASP A 46 -8.47 -4.55 35.12
N VAL A 47 -7.18 -4.12 34.99
CA VAL A 47 -6.03 -4.89 35.40
C VAL A 47 -5.75 -4.72 36.90
N LYS A 48 -5.77 -5.82 37.64
CA LYS A 48 -5.59 -5.83 39.10
C LYS A 48 -4.19 -6.31 39.48
N LEU A 49 -3.70 -5.88 40.64
CA LEU A 49 -2.45 -6.36 41.20
C LEU A 49 -2.48 -7.90 41.37
N GLY A 50 -1.44 -8.56 40.90
CA GLY A 50 -1.32 -10.01 41.01
C GLY A 50 -2.17 -10.81 40.00
N GLN A 51 -2.89 -10.13 39.12
CA GLN A 51 -3.66 -10.81 38.07
C GLN A 51 -2.75 -11.59 37.15
N VAL A 52 -3.19 -12.81 36.80
CA VAL A 52 -2.47 -13.71 35.89
C VAL A 52 -3.40 -14.10 34.74
N ILE A 53 -2.90 -14.06 33.52
CA ILE A 53 -3.64 -14.43 32.31
C ILE A 53 -2.85 -15.41 31.44
N THR A 54 -3.58 -16.15 30.62
CA THR A 54 -3.01 -17.01 29.56
C THR A 54 -2.62 -16.19 28.33
N LYS A 55 -1.81 -16.77 27.43
CA LYS A 55 -1.49 -16.14 26.14
C LYS A 55 -2.74 -15.86 25.31
N ALA A 56 -3.73 -16.77 25.33
CA ALA A 56 -4.99 -16.58 24.61
C ALA A 56 -5.80 -15.41 25.14
N GLN A 57 -5.87 -15.22 26.47
CA GLN A 57 -6.50 -14.07 27.08
C GLN A 57 -5.74 -12.77 26.75
N GLY A 58 -4.40 -12.81 26.77
CA GLY A 58 -3.58 -11.67 26.36
C GLY A 58 -3.78 -11.28 24.90
N GLU A 59 -3.95 -12.25 24.00
CA GLU A 59 -4.26 -11.98 22.59
C GLU A 59 -5.67 -11.37 22.42
N ALA A 60 -6.65 -11.83 23.19
CA ALA A 60 -7.99 -11.25 23.19
C ALA A 60 -7.97 -9.78 23.63
N LEU A 61 -7.23 -9.44 24.70
CA LEU A 61 -7.03 -8.07 25.14
C LEU A 61 -6.32 -7.22 24.09
N LEU A 62 -5.26 -7.75 23.46
CA LEU A 62 -4.57 -7.05 22.39
C LEU A 62 -5.51 -6.73 21.22
N LYS A 63 -6.37 -7.68 20.81
CA LYS A 63 -7.36 -7.45 19.74
C LYS A 63 -8.30 -6.29 20.08
N GLN A 64 -8.78 -6.23 21.31
CA GLN A 64 -9.60 -5.10 21.78
C GLN A 64 -8.82 -3.77 21.74
N ASP A 65 -7.60 -3.75 22.24
CA ASP A 65 -6.75 -2.54 22.23
C ASP A 65 -6.46 -2.05 20.81
N LEU A 66 -6.37 -2.97 19.84
CA LEU A 66 -6.10 -2.65 18.44
C LEU A 66 -7.31 -2.03 17.71
N GLU A 67 -8.55 -2.22 18.17
CA GLU A 67 -9.76 -1.75 17.47
C GLU A 67 -9.69 -0.25 17.13
N ARG A 68 -9.26 0.59 18.05
CA ARG A 68 -9.12 2.05 17.83
C ARG A 68 -8.08 2.38 16.76
N PHE A 69 -6.99 1.62 16.69
CA PHE A 69 -5.92 1.84 15.72
C PHE A 69 -6.28 1.32 14.34
N VAL A 70 -7.02 0.19 14.28
CA VAL A 70 -7.65 -0.31 13.06
C VAL A 70 -8.61 0.76 12.50
N ALA A 71 -9.47 1.33 13.34
CA ALA A 71 -10.37 2.41 12.94
C ALA A 71 -9.60 3.66 12.48
N ALA A 72 -8.47 3.98 13.14
CA ALA A 72 -7.62 5.10 12.74
C ALA A 72 -7.03 4.90 11.34
N VAL A 73 -6.46 3.72 11.03
CA VAL A 73 -5.86 3.43 9.72
C VAL A 73 -6.94 3.36 8.64
N ASN A 74 -8.12 2.80 8.93
CA ASN A 74 -9.25 2.77 7.99
C ASN A 74 -9.68 4.17 7.50
N ARG A 75 -9.49 5.23 8.30
CA ARG A 75 -9.77 6.60 7.85
C ARG A 75 -8.88 7.06 6.70
N TYR A 76 -7.73 6.43 6.49
CA TYR A 76 -6.78 6.72 5.42
C TYR A 76 -6.92 5.77 4.23
N ASP A 77 -7.50 4.59 4.45
CA ASP A 77 -7.60 3.53 3.45
C ASP A 77 -8.39 3.97 2.20
N TYR A 78 -9.46 4.76 2.37
CA TYR A 78 -10.24 5.27 1.24
C TYR A 78 -9.41 6.13 0.25
N HIS A 79 -8.29 6.72 0.74
CA HIS A 79 -7.39 7.53 -0.08
C HIS A 79 -6.26 6.69 -0.70
N TYR A 80 -5.76 5.72 0.08
CA TYR A 80 -4.57 4.97 -0.29
C TYR A 80 -4.84 3.62 -0.92
N ASP A 81 -6.01 3.01 -0.66
CA ASP A 81 -6.31 1.63 -1.08
C ASP A 81 -5.19 0.68 -0.65
N PHE A 82 -5.03 0.53 0.67
CA PHE A 82 -3.95 -0.28 1.25
C PHE A 82 -4.18 -1.77 0.98
N ASN A 83 -3.12 -2.49 0.65
CA ASN A 83 -3.13 -3.93 0.76
C ASN A 83 -3.02 -4.37 2.22
N GLN A 84 -3.24 -5.67 2.51
CA GLN A 84 -3.28 -6.18 3.88
C GLN A 84 -1.95 -5.97 4.64
N ASN A 85 -0.80 -6.08 3.99
CA ASN A 85 0.50 -5.90 4.64
C ASN A 85 0.78 -4.42 4.96
N GLU A 86 0.42 -3.52 4.05
CA GLU A 86 0.48 -2.07 4.27
C GLU A 86 -0.41 -1.68 5.45
N PHE A 87 -1.65 -2.19 5.46
CA PHE A 87 -2.62 -1.94 6.53
C PHE A 87 -2.11 -2.45 7.88
N ASP A 88 -1.71 -3.71 7.98
CA ASP A 88 -1.21 -4.33 9.21
C ASP A 88 0.02 -3.59 9.76
N SER A 89 0.95 -3.21 8.87
CA SER A 89 2.14 -2.44 9.22
C SER A 89 1.78 -1.07 9.82
N LEU A 90 0.82 -0.36 9.19
CA LEU A 90 0.35 0.94 9.69
C LEU A 90 -0.41 0.80 11.02
N VAL A 91 -1.16 -0.27 11.23
CA VAL A 91 -1.77 -0.55 12.54
C VAL A 91 -0.71 -0.77 13.60
N SER A 92 0.38 -1.53 13.32
CA SER A 92 1.52 -1.70 14.24
C SER A 92 2.21 -0.37 14.55
N PHE A 93 2.48 0.44 13.54
CA PHE A 93 3.08 1.77 13.68
C PHE A 93 2.21 2.67 14.55
N THR A 94 0.90 2.71 14.29
CA THR A 94 -0.06 3.56 15.00
C THR A 94 -0.28 3.08 16.44
N PHE A 95 -0.27 1.77 16.67
CA PHE A 95 -0.34 1.18 18.00
C PHE A 95 0.85 1.63 18.88
N ASN A 96 2.05 1.64 18.30
CA ASN A 96 3.26 2.03 19.04
C ASN A 96 3.40 3.54 19.25
N LEU A 97 2.98 4.38 18.31
CA LEU A 97 3.28 5.81 18.29
C LEU A 97 2.06 6.73 18.42
N GLY A 98 0.85 6.17 18.29
CA GLY A 98 -0.40 6.90 18.34
C GLY A 98 -0.83 7.50 16.99
N GLU A 99 -2.09 7.91 16.93
CA GLU A 99 -2.74 8.43 15.71
C GLU A 99 -2.12 9.74 15.20
N GLY A 100 -1.60 10.59 16.10
CA GLY A 100 -0.91 11.82 15.71
C GLY A 100 0.32 11.56 14.85
N CYS A 101 1.07 10.49 15.15
CA CYS A 101 2.22 10.09 14.34
C CYS A 101 1.80 9.51 12.98
N LEU A 102 0.66 8.82 12.87
CA LEU A 102 0.11 8.38 11.59
C LEU A 102 -0.22 9.56 10.67
N CYS A 103 -0.86 10.60 11.23
CA CYS A 103 -1.16 11.83 10.50
C CYS A 103 0.11 12.51 9.98
N GLN A 104 1.15 12.59 10.81
CA GLN A 104 2.45 13.16 10.43
C GLN A 104 3.18 12.26 9.40
N LEU A 105 3.12 10.94 9.57
CA LEU A 105 3.72 9.98 8.65
C LEU A 105 3.15 10.10 7.24
N THR A 106 1.84 10.27 7.13
CA THR A 106 1.14 10.42 5.84
C THR A 106 1.14 11.87 5.32
N ASP A 107 1.61 12.82 6.11
CA ASP A 107 1.50 14.26 5.83
C ASP A 107 0.07 14.67 5.44
N ASN A 108 -0.90 14.30 6.27
CA ASN A 108 -2.33 14.50 5.98
C ASN A 108 -2.73 13.96 4.58
N MET A 109 -2.33 12.75 4.26
CA MET A 109 -2.62 12.05 2.99
C MET A 109 -1.95 12.66 1.74
N ARG A 110 -0.87 13.44 1.90
CA ARG A 110 -0.14 14.03 0.76
C ARG A 110 1.00 13.14 0.27
N ARG A 111 1.55 12.26 1.12
CA ARG A 111 2.66 11.38 0.73
C ARG A 111 2.16 10.17 -0.03
N SER A 112 2.95 9.72 -0.99
CA SER A 112 2.79 8.42 -1.62
C SER A 112 3.11 7.27 -0.66
N LYS A 113 2.66 6.06 -0.95
CA LYS A 113 2.98 4.85 -0.18
C LYS A 113 4.49 4.63 -0.06
N ALA A 114 5.26 4.86 -1.13
CA ALA A 114 6.71 4.75 -1.12
C ALA A 114 7.36 5.75 -0.13
N GLU A 115 6.91 7.00 -0.12
CA GLU A 115 7.39 8.00 0.84
C GLU A 115 7.02 7.66 2.28
N ILE A 116 5.82 7.10 2.51
CA ILE A 116 5.38 6.61 3.82
C ILE A 116 6.37 5.54 4.32
N ALA A 117 6.69 4.54 3.51
CA ALA A 117 7.63 3.48 3.86
C ALA A 117 9.02 4.04 4.24
N GLU A 118 9.55 4.99 3.47
CA GLU A 118 10.83 5.62 3.78
C GLU A 118 10.78 6.49 5.05
N LYS A 119 9.69 7.23 5.25
CA LYS A 119 9.53 8.11 6.41
C LYS A 119 9.31 7.36 7.72
N MET A 120 8.79 6.13 7.70
CA MET A 120 8.70 5.29 8.91
C MET A 120 10.02 5.21 9.65
N LEU A 121 11.15 5.10 8.95
CA LEU A 121 12.49 4.95 9.54
C LEU A 121 12.92 6.14 10.42
N LEU A 122 12.25 7.28 10.32
CA LEU A 122 12.56 8.48 11.11
C LEU A 122 11.98 8.43 12.54
N TYR A 123 10.99 7.57 12.80
CA TYR A 123 10.27 7.49 14.08
C TYR A 123 10.95 6.54 15.09
N CYS A 124 12.24 6.73 15.31
CA CYS A 124 13.08 5.88 16.15
C CYS A 124 13.67 6.58 17.38
N ASN A 125 13.18 7.81 17.70
CA ASN A 125 13.67 8.59 18.83
C ASN A 125 12.65 8.58 19.97
N SER A 126 13.16 8.61 21.22
CA SER A 126 12.39 8.83 22.44
C SER A 126 13.20 9.70 23.39
N GLY A 127 12.59 10.74 23.94
CA GLY A 127 13.29 11.71 24.81
C GLY A 127 14.51 12.37 24.16
N GLY A 128 14.48 12.58 22.83
CA GLY A 128 15.59 13.15 22.06
C GLY A 128 16.71 12.16 21.69
N ASN A 129 16.65 10.92 22.17
CA ASN A 129 17.64 9.89 21.92
C ASN A 129 17.13 8.85 20.91
N ARG A 130 18.03 8.37 20.06
CA ARG A 130 17.75 7.27 19.13
C ARG A 130 17.78 5.94 19.88
N ILE A 131 16.66 5.20 19.86
CA ILE A 131 16.48 3.95 20.60
C ILE A 131 16.67 2.75 19.68
N PRO A 132 17.65 1.86 19.93
CA PRO A 132 17.93 0.72 19.05
C PRO A 132 16.72 -0.18 18.79
N GLY A 133 15.90 -0.45 19.82
CA GLY A 133 14.66 -1.24 19.66
C GLY A 133 13.65 -0.59 18.74
N LEU A 134 13.50 0.75 18.79
CA LEU A 134 12.63 1.48 17.86
C LEU A 134 13.19 1.49 16.44
N VAL A 135 14.52 1.59 16.29
CA VAL A 135 15.17 1.47 14.97
C VAL A 135 14.86 0.13 14.33
N GLN A 136 14.97 -0.98 15.08
CA GLN A 136 14.65 -2.29 14.56
C GLN A 136 13.17 -2.41 14.23
N ARG A 137 12.29 -1.99 15.13
CA ARG A 137 10.83 -2.02 14.90
C ARG A 137 10.44 -1.25 13.63
N ARG A 138 10.98 -0.07 13.39
CA ARG A 138 10.71 0.71 12.16
C ARG A 138 11.21 0.02 10.90
N LYS A 139 12.35 -0.67 10.97
CA LYS A 139 12.85 -1.48 9.85
C LYS A 139 11.91 -2.65 9.55
N ASP A 140 11.45 -3.33 10.59
CA ASP A 140 10.56 -4.49 10.44
C ASP A 140 9.18 -4.06 9.93
N GLU A 141 8.62 -2.96 10.45
CA GLU A 141 7.37 -2.38 9.95
C GLU A 141 7.49 -1.93 8.50
N ARG A 142 8.58 -1.24 8.13
CA ARG A 142 8.84 -0.87 6.74
C ARG A 142 8.94 -2.11 5.83
N ALA A 143 9.69 -3.12 6.27
CA ALA A 143 9.81 -4.36 5.51
C ALA A 143 8.45 -5.04 5.35
N TYR A 144 7.62 -5.06 6.40
CA TYR A 144 6.28 -5.63 6.35
C TYR A 144 5.36 -4.83 5.42
N PHE A 145 5.41 -3.50 5.47
CA PHE A 145 4.69 -2.61 4.56
C PHE A 145 5.01 -2.91 3.10
N LEU A 146 6.28 -3.11 2.78
CA LEU A 146 6.76 -3.37 1.42
C LEU A 146 6.58 -4.83 0.97
N LEU A 147 6.24 -5.78 1.85
CA LEU A 147 5.98 -7.18 1.47
C LEU A 147 4.82 -7.34 0.48
N GLY A 148 3.93 -6.36 0.38
CA GLY A 148 2.88 -6.33 -0.63
C GLY A 148 3.37 -5.92 -2.02
N GLU A 149 4.56 -5.30 -2.10
CA GLU A 149 5.19 -4.96 -3.36
C GLU A 149 5.93 -6.14 -4.00
N ALA A 150 6.08 -7.26 -3.28
CA ALA A 150 6.74 -8.47 -3.76
C ALA A 150 5.78 -9.57 -4.23
N SER A 151 4.50 -9.25 -4.60
CA SER A 151 3.64 -10.11 -5.43
C SER A 151 2.16 -9.67 -5.44
N PRO A 152 1.49 -9.62 -6.55
CA PRO A 152 1.99 -9.81 -7.90
C PRO A 152 2.62 -8.53 -8.42
N THR A 153 3.52 -8.63 -9.40
CA THR A 153 3.77 -7.52 -10.35
C THR A 153 2.43 -6.82 -10.54
N PRO A 154 2.25 -5.50 -10.22
CA PRO A 154 1.00 -4.85 -10.52
C PRO A 154 0.67 -5.27 -11.94
N GLU A 155 -0.54 -5.81 -12.17
CA GLU A 155 -0.97 -6.08 -13.54
C GLU A 155 -0.61 -4.82 -14.30
N PRO A 156 0.21 -4.90 -15.33
CA PRO A 156 0.79 -3.70 -15.90
C PRO A 156 -0.38 -2.79 -16.22
N LYS A 157 -0.40 -1.60 -15.56
CA LYS A 157 -1.48 -0.61 -15.72
C LYS A 157 -1.71 -0.32 -17.18
N TYR A 158 -0.71 -0.68 -18.00
CA TYR A 158 -0.69 -0.67 -19.45
C TYR A 158 -0.23 -2.03 -19.96
N SER A 159 -1.13 -2.84 -20.49
CA SER A 159 -0.76 -4.03 -21.26
C SER A 159 -0.40 -3.58 -22.67
N ILE A 160 0.89 -3.66 -23.02
CA ILE A 160 1.39 -3.24 -24.34
C ILE A 160 1.58 -4.44 -25.27
N ALA A 161 1.71 -5.66 -24.74
CA ALA A 161 1.86 -6.86 -25.53
C ALA A 161 0.55 -7.26 -26.19
N VAL A 162 0.35 -6.84 -27.42
CA VAL A 162 -0.86 -7.14 -28.22
C VAL A 162 -0.49 -7.73 -29.58
N PRO A 163 -1.32 -8.63 -30.15
CA PRO A 163 -1.18 -9.02 -31.52
C PRO A 163 -1.35 -7.80 -32.45
N THR A 164 -0.90 -7.93 -33.67
CA THR A 164 -1.07 -6.89 -34.70
C THR A 164 -2.54 -6.47 -34.80
N LEU A 165 -2.79 -5.17 -34.50
CA LEU A 165 -4.10 -4.54 -34.60
C LEU A 165 -4.13 -3.56 -35.77
N ARG A 166 -5.21 -3.59 -36.53
CA ARG A 166 -5.42 -2.74 -37.70
C ARG A 166 -6.90 -2.45 -37.89
N ARG A 167 -7.21 -1.57 -38.80
CA ARG A 167 -8.61 -1.20 -39.13
C ARG A 167 -9.50 -2.43 -39.26
N ARG A 168 -10.68 -2.39 -38.65
CA ARG A 168 -11.69 -3.45 -38.48
C ARG A 168 -11.41 -4.49 -37.40
N CYS A 169 -10.26 -4.44 -36.66
CA CYS A 169 -10.11 -5.23 -35.47
C CYS A 169 -11.08 -4.71 -34.39
N LYS A 170 -11.61 -5.63 -33.56
CA LYS A 170 -12.53 -5.33 -32.48
C LYS A 170 -12.17 -6.11 -31.20
N GLY A 171 -12.64 -5.62 -30.07
CA GLY A 171 -12.56 -6.29 -28.78
C GLY A 171 -11.58 -5.65 -27.78
N ASP A 172 -11.32 -6.35 -26.67
CA ASP A 172 -10.63 -5.80 -25.52
C ASP A 172 -9.19 -5.37 -25.80
N LYS A 173 -8.50 -6.03 -26.71
CA LYS A 173 -7.15 -5.63 -27.13
C LYS A 173 -7.14 -4.26 -27.83
N VAL A 174 -8.20 -3.92 -28.55
CA VAL A 174 -8.36 -2.59 -29.13
C VAL A 174 -8.67 -1.57 -28.05
N LYS A 175 -9.49 -1.90 -27.03
CA LYS A 175 -9.73 -1.02 -25.88
C LYS A 175 -8.44 -0.70 -25.13
N ILE A 176 -7.58 -1.70 -24.90
CA ILE A 176 -6.27 -1.51 -24.28
C ILE A 176 -5.43 -0.53 -25.10
N LEU A 177 -5.34 -0.72 -26.42
CA LEU A 177 -4.62 0.19 -27.30
C LEU A 177 -5.19 1.62 -27.25
N GLN A 178 -6.52 1.77 -27.36
CA GLN A 178 -7.19 3.08 -27.29
C GLN A 178 -6.91 3.80 -25.96
N LYS A 179 -6.92 3.06 -24.84
CA LYS A 179 -6.56 3.60 -23.53
C LYS A 179 -5.11 4.06 -23.50
N ASN A 180 -4.17 3.26 -23.98
CA ASN A 180 -2.75 3.60 -24.03
C ASN A 180 -2.49 4.86 -24.88
N LEU A 181 -3.16 4.96 -26.05
CA LEU A 181 -3.07 6.14 -26.92
C LEU A 181 -3.63 7.40 -26.26
N ASN A 182 -4.73 7.28 -25.49
CA ASN A 182 -5.27 8.39 -24.73
C ASN A 182 -4.31 8.84 -23.64
N ASP A 183 -3.82 7.91 -22.83
CA ASP A 183 -3.01 8.20 -21.66
C ASP A 183 -1.61 8.72 -22.03
N MET A 184 -1.00 8.18 -23.08
CA MET A 184 0.38 8.53 -23.46
C MET A 184 0.49 9.65 -24.50
N PHE A 185 -0.54 9.84 -25.33
CA PHE A 185 -0.53 10.80 -26.44
C PHE A 185 -1.72 11.76 -26.45
N GLY A 186 -2.63 11.66 -25.49
CA GLY A 186 -3.78 12.56 -25.40
C GLY A 186 -4.76 12.44 -26.58
N SER A 187 -4.89 11.24 -27.16
CA SER A 187 -5.61 11.04 -28.44
C SER A 187 -7.12 11.25 -28.37
N GLY A 188 -7.73 11.33 -27.17
CA GLY A 188 -9.15 11.60 -26.96
C GLY A 188 -10.10 10.56 -27.61
N LEU A 189 -9.66 9.32 -27.71
CA LEU A 189 -10.45 8.24 -28.31
C LEU A 189 -11.55 7.76 -27.36
N ALA A 190 -12.73 7.41 -27.90
CA ALA A 190 -13.66 6.53 -27.20
C ALA A 190 -13.02 5.15 -27.03
N VAL A 191 -13.03 4.62 -25.79
CA VAL A 191 -12.50 3.27 -25.49
C VAL A 191 -13.61 2.24 -25.74
N ASP A 192 -14.02 2.12 -27.00
CA ASP A 192 -15.15 1.29 -27.45
C ASP A 192 -14.73 -0.10 -27.97
N GLY A 193 -13.44 -0.29 -28.17
CA GLY A 193 -12.89 -1.53 -28.73
C GLY A 193 -13.07 -1.68 -30.21
N ASP A 194 -13.38 -0.63 -30.96
CA ASP A 194 -13.43 -0.65 -32.43
C ASP A 194 -12.20 0.09 -33.02
N PHE A 195 -11.39 -0.64 -33.80
CA PHE A 195 -10.28 -0.02 -34.50
C PHE A 195 -10.81 0.68 -35.78
N GLY A 196 -11.48 1.79 -35.58
CA GLY A 196 -12.02 2.66 -36.61
C GLY A 196 -10.98 3.62 -37.21
N ALA A 197 -11.48 4.61 -37.97
CA ALA A 197 -10.64 5.62 -38.62
C ALA A 197 -9.90 6.49 -37.59
N LYS A 198 -10.57 6.85 -36.47
CA LYS A 198 -9.96 7.66 -35.36
C LYS A 198 -8.83 6.92 -34.68
N THR A 199 -9.03 5.63 -34.37
CA THR A 199 -7.98 4.79 -33.77
C THR A 199 -6.79 4.63 -34.71
N LYS A 200 -7.05 4.46 -36.06
CA LYS A 200 -5.98 4.42 -37.06
C LYS A 200 -5.17 5.72 -37.07
N ALA A 201 -5.82 6.88 -37.11
CA ALA A 201 -5.14 8.17 -37.09
C ALA A 201 -4.31 8.39 -35.81
N ALA A 202 -4.79 7.93 -34.64
CA ALA A 202 -4.06 7.99 -33.41
C ALA A 202 -2.82 7.06 -33.39
N VAL A 203 -2.90 5.90 -34.04
CA VAL A 203 -1.74 5.03 -34.22
C VAL A 203 -0.72 5.67 -35.18
N GLU A 204 -1.14 6.28 -36.26
CA GLU A 204 -0.27 7.02 -37.20
C GLU A 204 0.44 8.19 -36.46
N PHE A 205 -0.29 8.94 -35.68
CA PHE A 205 0.30 10.01 -34.85
C PHE A 205 1.34 9.47 -33.85
N MET A 206 1.02 8.38 -33.17
CA MET A 206 1.98 7.71 -32.27
C MET A 206 3.23 7.25 -33.02
N GLN A 207 3.08 6.64 -34.21
CA GLN A 207 4.18 6.15 -35.04
C GLN A 207 5.10 7.30 -35.48
N ASP A 208 4.53 8.43 -35.88
CA ASP A 208 5.26 9.67 -36.21
C ASP A 208 6.02 10.18 -35.00
N ALA A 209 5.34 10.34 -33.86
CA ALA A 209 5.94 10.82 -32.61
C ALA A 209 7.09 9.92 -32.08
N LEU A 210 7.06 8.62 -32.40
CA LEU A 210 8.08 7.65 -32.01
C LEU A 210 9.17 7.44 -33.07
N GLY A 211 9.09 8.12 -34.22
CA GLY A 211 10.06 8.05 -35.29
C GLY A 211 10.13 6.68 -35.99
N ILE A 212 8.99 5.96 -36.07
CA ILE A 212 8.87 4.65 -36.74
C ILE A 212 8.00 4.75 -37.98
N THR A 213 7.98 3.71 -38.79
CA THR A 213 7.18 3.67 -40.03
C THR A 213 5.70 3.96 -39.74
N ILE A 214 5.14 4.95 -40.42
CA ILE A 214 3.73 5.38 -40.30
C ILE A 214 2.87 4.58 -41.26
N ASP A 215 2.31 3.46 -40.79
CA ASP A 215 1.43 2.57 -41.59
C ASP A 215 0.01 2.44 -41.00
N GLY A 216 -0.20 3.00 -39.81
CA GLY A 216 -1.47 2.92 -39.09
C GLY A 216 -1.80 1.50 -38.60
N ILE A 217 -0.80 0.63 -38.53
CA ILE A 217 -0.90 -0.74 -38.04
C ILE A 217 -0.13 -0.83 -36.70
N TYR A 218 -0.83 -1.19 -35.63
CA TYR A 218 -0.18 -1.45 -34.35
C TYR A 218 0.36 -2.88 -34.33
N GLY A 219 1.61 -3.04 -34.75
CA GLY A 219 2.33 -4.31 -34.82
C GLY A 219 3.53 -4.38 -33.89
N PRO A 220 4.40 -5.39 -34.04
CA PRO A 220 5.55 -5.60 -33.15
C PRO A 220 6.45 -4.36 -32.98
N LYS A 221 6.79 -3.65 -34.07
CA LYS A 221 7.61 -2.43 -34.02
C LYS A 221 6.92 -1.30 -33.27
N SER A 222 5.61 -1.11 -33.44
CA SER A 222 4.80 -0.13 -32.70
C SER A 222 4.72 -0.49 -31.22
N CYS A 223 4.57 -1.78 -30.91
CA CYS A 223 4.55 -2.30 -29.55
C CYS A 223 5.90 -2.06 -28.83
N GLU A 224 7.01 -2.39 -29.47
CA GLU A 224 8.37 -2.19 -28.93
C GLU A 224 8.66 -0.70 -28.67
N ALA A 225 8.36 0.17 -29.61
CA ALA A 225 8.57 1.61 -29.50
C ALA A 225 7.70 2.23 -28.37
N LEU A 226 6.44 1.81 -28.27
CA LEU A 226 5.55 2.25 -27.19
C LEU A 226 6.00 1.74 -25.82
N THR A 227 6.49 0.50 -25.74
CA THR A 227 7.07 -0.10 -24.53
C THR A 227 8.29 0.69 -24.05
N ARG A 228 9.18 1.07 -24.97
CA ARG A 228 10.35 1.91 -24.65
C ARG A 228 9.93 3.26 -24.08
N LEU A 229 9.03 3.98 -24.76
CA LEU A 229 8.51 5.26 -24.29
C LEU A 229 7.85 5.14 -22.90
N ALA A 230 7.06 4.08 -22.68
CA ALA A 230 6.39 3.84 -21.43
C ALA A 230 7.41 3.68 -20.27
N LYS A 231 8.48 2.91 -20.48
CA LYS A 231 9.57 2.76 -19.52
C LYS A 231 10.28 4.08 -19.24
N GLU A 232 10.63 4.83 -20.28
CA GLU A 232 11.30 6.14 -20.18
C GLU A 232 10.46 7.16 -19.38
N ARG A 233 9.14 7.08 -19.48
CA ARG A 233 8.20 7.96 -18.74
C ARG A 233 7.77 7.39 -17.39
N GLY A 234 8.30 6.26 -16.95
CA GLY A 234 7.98 5.64 -15.66
C GLY A 234 6.59 5.02 -15.58
N TYR A 235 5.97 4.71 -16.73
CA TYR A 235 4.73 3.96 -16.73
C TYR A 235 4.99 2.50 -16.32
N ASN A 236 4.12 1.96 -15.50
CA ASN A 236 4.15 0.56 -15.12
C ASN A 236 3.51 -0.28 -16.24
N ILE A 237 4.33 -1.05 -16.96
CA ILE A 237 3.97 -1.87 -18.14
C ILE A 237 4.37 -3.33 -17.95
#